data_4d693a65f746c9a190bf49cf8ccc5fa4
#
_entry.id   4d693a65f746c9a190bf49cf8ccc5fa4
#
_cell.length_a   1.000
_cell.length_b   1.000
_cell.length_c   1.000
_cell.angle_alpha   90.00
_cell.angle_beta   90.00
_cell.angle_gamma   90.00
#
_symmetry.space_group_name_H-M   'P 1'
#
loop_
_entity.id
_entity.type
_entity.pdbx_description
1 polymer ?
#
loop_
_entity_poly.entity_id
_entity_poly.type
_entity_poly.pdbx_seq_one_letter_code
_entity_poly.pdbx_strand_id
1 'polypeptide(L)'
;MKSILIALLALALPAIAADKKNILMIAGKPSHGPGQHEHNAGIQLLRKCLEQGAADKVEIKHHLNGEWPSQEELSKADTVVIYSDGGGGHPALQGDRLQQLDKEMKRGCGFLTLHYAVEPTIEKGNKEFIDWMGGCFEINWSVNPHWDANFKEFPAHPISSGVKPFATNDEWYFYMRFRKGMQGVTPIHSDVAPDSTMSRPDGHHSGNPAVRESVKNKEKQHVAWAAEREGGGRGFGFTGGHFHQGWANNDQRKLVLNAILWTAKAEVPTGGVESTVTEADMVANLDLKPGQGLPEKPKK
;
A
#
# COMPACT_ATOMS: atom_id res chain seq x y z
N MET A 1 -15.59 -53.86 -43.16
CA MET A 1 -15.51 -53.12 -41.88
C MET A 1 -15.41 -51.62 -42.22
N LYS A 2 -16.48 -50.86 -41.95
CA LYS A 2 -16.51 -49.39 -42.21
C LYS A 2 -16.11 -48.68 -40.93
N SER A 3 -14.94 -48.01 -40.91
CA SER A 3 -14.48 -47.21 -39.78
C SER A 3 -15.23 -45.89 -39.78
N ILE A 4 -15.99 -45.58 -38.73
CA ILE A 4 -16.64 -44.29 -38.50
C ILE A 4 -15.62 -43.40 -37.77
N LEU A 5 -15.20 -42.33 -38.45
CA LEU A 5 -14.37 -41.28 -37.85
C LEU A 5 -15.29 -40.28 -37.12
N ILE A 6 -15.28 -40.28 -35.79
CA ILE A 6 -15.99 -39.28 -35.00
C ILE A 6 -15.09 -38.06 -34.86
N ALA A 7 -15.43 -36.94 -35.53
CA ALA A 7 -14.78 -35.66 -35.36
C ALA A 7 -15.33 -34.98 -34.08
N LEU A 8 -14.49 -34.86 -33.05
CA LEU A 8 -14.80 -34.02 -31.88
C LEU A 8 -14.67 -32.57 -32.27
N LEU A 9 -15.81 -31.88 -32.37
CA LEU A 9 -15.87 -30.44 -32.53
C LEU A 9 -15.65 -29.78 -31.13
N ALA A 10 -14.47 -29.25 -30.87
CA ALA A 10 -14.21 -28.46 -29.68
C ALA A 10 -14.91 -27.12 -29.81
N LEU A 11 -16.02 -26.93 -29.12
CA LEU A 11 -16.65 -25.63 -28.95
C LEU A 11 -15.76 -24.74 -28.07
N ALA A 12 -15.03 -23.78 -28.66
CA ALA A 12 -14.39 -22.71 -27.95
C ALA A 12 -15.50 -21.78 -27.41
N LEU A 13 -15.76 -21.83 -26.10
CA LEU A 13 -16.59 -20.84 -25.44
C LEU A 13 -15.85 -19.49 -25.48
N PRO A 14 -16.53 -18.39 -25.86
CA PRO A 14 -15.92 -17.08 -25.77
C PRO A 14 -15.58 -16.78 -24.30
N ALA A 15 -14.33 -16.47 -24.02
CA ALA A 15 -13.91 -15.97 -22.72
C ALA A 15 -14.61 -14.62 -22.52
N ILE A 16 -15.59 -14.56 -21.62
CA ILE A 16 -16.18 -13.29 -21.18
C ILE A 16 -15.05 -12.57 -20.48
N ALA A 17 -14.59 -11.45 -21.05
CA ALA A 17 -13.63 -10.56 -20.38
C ALA A 17 -14.25 -10.12 -19.04
N ALA A 18 -13.55 -10.40 -17.94
CA ALA A 18 -14.03 -9.95 -16.64
C ALA A 18 -14.04 -8.41 -16.63
N ASP A 19 -15.08 -7.83 -16.02
CA ASP A 19 -15.18 -6.38 -15.88
C ASP A 19 -13.95 -5.85 -15.13
N LYS A 20 -13.37 -4.76 -15.66
CA LYS A 20 -12.22 -4.10 -15.02
C LYS A 20 -12.60 -3.59 -13.63
N LYS A 21 -11.64 -3.63 -12.73
CA LYS A 21 -11.79 -3.11 -11.37
C LYS A 21 -11.42 -1.64 -11.29
N ASN A 22 -12.24 -0.86 -10.61
CA ASN A 22 -12.05 0.57 -10.43
C ASN A 22 -11.10 0.82 -9.26
N ILE A 23 -9.90 1.28 -9.56
CA ILE A 23 -8.88 1.68 -8.58
C ILE A 23 -8.96 3.18 -8.38
N LEU A 24 -9.19 3.63 -7.16
CA LEU A 24 -9.21 5.03 -6.79
C LEU A 24 -7.98 5.35 -5.95
N MET A 25 -7.07 6.18 -6.47
CA MET A 25 -5.80 6.52 -5.83
C MET A 25 -5.80 7.97 -5.36
N ILE A 26 -5.36 8.22 -4.14
CA ILE A 26 -5.35 9.55 -3.51
C ILE A 26 -3.95 9.85 -3.01
N ALA A 27 -3.33 10.91 -3.54
CA ALA A 27 -2.09 11.46 -3.02
C ALA A 27 -2.35 12.56 -2.02
N GLY A 28 -1.58 12.59 -0.93
CA GLY A 28 -1.57 13.69 0.02
C GLY A 28 -0.95 14.97 -0.55
N LYS A 29 -0.95 16.03 0.25
CA LYS A 29 -0.24 17.27 -0.07
C LYS A 29 1.28 17.05 0.01
N PRO A 30 2.07 17.82 -0.76
CA PRO A 30 3.53 17.82 -0.61
C PRO A 30 3.96 18.12 0.83
N SER A 31 4.91 17.35 1.33
CA SER A 31 5.48 17.49 2.67
C SER A 31 6.93 17.01 2.69
N HIS A 32 7.63 17.18 3.82
CA HIS A 32 9.01 16.73 4.02
C HIS A 32 10.02 17.31 3.00
N GLY A 33 11.23 16.76 2.97
CA GLY A 33 12.29 17.17 2.06
C GLY A 33 12.21 16.51 0.68
N PRO A 34 13.08 16.91 -0.26
CA PRO A 34 13.17 16.30 -1.59
C PRO A 34 13.41 14.79 -1.52
N GLY A 35 12.69 14.04 -2.34
CA GLY A 35 12.79 12.59 -2.39
C GLY A 35 12.10 11.86 -1.23
N GLN A 36 11.53 12.62 -0.28
CA GLN A 36 10.76 12.08 0.85
C GLN A 36 9.30 12.46 0.67
N HIS A 37 8.37 11.55 1.06
CA HIS A 37 6.92 11.78 0.96
C HIS A 37 6.50 12.37 -0.39
N GLU A 38 7.03 11.81 -1.48
CA GLU A 38 6.68 12.19 -2.84
C GLU A 38 5.34 11.56 -3.23
N HIS A 39 4.27 12.01 -2.56
CA HIS A 39 2.95 11.39 -2.66
C HIS A 39 2.40 11.46 -4.09
N ASN A 40 2.49 12.64 -4.73
CA ASN A 40 2.00 12.83 -6.09
C ASN A 40 2.79 12.02 -7.11
N ALA A 41 4.13 12.04 -7.02
CA ALA A 41 4.98 11.24 -7.90
C ALA A 41 4.76 9.75 -7.70
N GLY A 42 4.68 9.30 -6.44
CA GLY A 42 4.46 7.89 -6.10
C GLY A 42 3.14 7.35 -6.63
N ILE A 43 2.03 8.08 -6.45
CA ILE A 43 0.72 7.67 -7.00
C ILE A 43 0.75 7.60 -8.52
N GLN A 44 1.34 8.59 -9.20
CA GLN A 44 1.43 8.59 -10.66
C GLN A 44 2.35 7.47 -11.18
N LEU A 45 3.45 7.17 -10.47
CA LEU A 45 4.35 6.08 -10.82
C LEU A 45 3.66 4.70 -10.65
N LEU A 46 3.00 4.47 -9.52
CA LEU A 46 2.27 3.22 -9.27
C LEU A 46 1.12 3.05 -10.29
N ARG A 47 0.39 4.12 -10.62
CA ARG A 47 -0.61 4.11 -11.69
C ARG A 47 -0.01 3.65 -13.02
N LYS A 48 1.09 4.30 -13.45
CA LYS A 48 1.80 3.91 -14.68
C LYS A 48 2.18 2.43 -14.67
N CYS A 49 2.70 1.92 -13.55
CA CYS A 49 3.10 0.53 -13.42
C CYS A 49 1.91 -0.44 -13.49
N LEU A 50 0.75 -0.09 -12.92
CA LEU A 50 -0.48 -0.87 -13.07
C LEU A 50 -0.97 -0.87 -14.53
N GLU A 51 -0.90 0.28 -15.21
CA GLU A 51 -1.26 0.40 -16.64
C GLU A 51 -0.32 -0.42 -17.54
N GLN A 52 0.93 -0.64 -17.13
CA GLN A 52 1.85 -1.54 -17.85
C GLN A 52 1.52 -3.02 -17.65
N GLY A 53 1.29 -3.44 -16.42
CA GLY A 53 1.23 -4.85 -16.06
C GLY A 53 -0.18 -5.42 -15.81
N ALA A 54 -1.23 -4.58 -15.83
CA ALA A 54 -2.59 -4.97 -15.50
C ALA A 54 -3.68 -4.12 -16.21
N ALA A 55 -3.37 -3.48 -17.34
CA ALA A 55 -4.31 -2.61 -18.06
C ALA A 55 -5.62 -3.30 -18.47
N ASP A 56 -5.57 -4.60 -18.66
CA ASP A 56 -6.75 -5.43 -18.97
C ASP A 56 -7.65 -5.69 -17.75
N LYS A 57 -7.15 -5.46 -16.54
CA LYS A 57 -7.80 -5.80 -15.27
C LYS A 57 -8.35 -4.59 -14.51
N VAL A 58 -7.85 -3.37 -14.80
CA VAL A 58 -8.17 -2.19 -14.00
C VAL A 58 -8.54 -0.96 -14.83
N GLU A 59 -9.38 -0.11 -14.25
CA GLU A 59 -9.53 1.31 -14.56
C GLU A 59 -9.04 2.13 -13.37
N ILE A 60 -8.22 3.15 -13.62
CA ILE A 60 -7.56 3.90 -12.55
C ILE A 60 -7.94 5.37 -12.62
N LYS A 61 -8.50 5.88 -11.53
CA LYS A 61 -8.65 7.30 -11.24
C LYS A 61 -7.72 7.72 -10.13
N HIS A 62 -7.21 8.94 -10.19
CA HIS A 62 -6.35 9.45 -9.13
C HIS A 62 -6.63 10.93 -8.86
N HIS A 63 -6.46 11.30 -7.60
CA HIS A 63 -6.52 12.66 -7.08
C HIS A 63 -5.17 13.01 -6.45
N LEU A 64 -4.69 14.21 -6.70
CA LEU A 64 -3.38 14.69 -6.26
C LEU A 64 -3.53 15.83 -5.24
N ASN A 65 -2.44 16.19 -4.56
CA ASN A 65 -2.38 17.36 -3.67
C ASN A 65 -3.42 17.38 -2.54
N GLY A 66 -3.85 16.22 -2.07
CA GLY A 66 -4.86 16.10 -1.02
C GLY A 66 -6.29 16.36 -1.48
N GLU A 67 -6.52 16.45 -2.79
CA GLU A 67 -7.87 16.49 -3.36
C GLU A 67 -8.63 15.23 -2.98
N TRP A 68 -9.93 15.41 -2.68
CA TRP A 68 -10.78 14.29 -2.29
C TRP A 68 -11.75 13.94 -3.41
N PRO A 69 -11.92 12.65 -3.71
CA PRO A 69 -12.84 12.22 -4.74
C PRO A 69 -14.30 12.57 -4.41
N SER A 70 -15.10 12.69 -5.44
CA SER A 70 -16.55 12.83 -5.27
C SER A 70 -17.17 11.56 -4.69
N GLN A 71 -18.35 11.68 -4.08
CA GLN A 71 -19.09 10.53 -3.56
C GLN A 71 -19.45 9.54 -4.69
N GLU A 72 -19.66 10.02 -5.91
CA GLU A 72 -19.91 9.17 -7.07
C GLU A 72 -18.67 8.31 -7.38
N GLU A 73 -17.47 8.88 -7.38
CA GLU A 73 -16.22 8.13 -7.62
C GLU A 73 -15.96 7.11 -6.50
N LEU A 74 -16.14 7.51 -5.25
CA LEU A 74 -16.02 6.59 -4.09
C LEU A 74 -16.97 5.39 -4.22
N SER A 75 -18.23 5.64 -4.61
CA SER A 75 -19.24 4.58 -4.72
C SER A 75 -18.97 3.56 -5.83
N LYS A 76 -18.17 3.92 -6.83
CA LYS A 76 -17.74 3.05 -7.93
C LYS A 76 -16.42 2.33 -7.67
N ALA A 77 -15.65 2.76 -6.68
CA ALA A 77 -14.33 2.19 -6.41
C ALA A 77 -14.43 0.75 -5.90
N ASP A 78 -13.65 -0.15 -6.48
CA ASP A 78 -13.41 -1.50 -5.94
C ASP A 78 -12.34 -1.49 -4.86
N THR A 79 -11.40 -0.54 -4.91
CA THR A 79 -10.44 -0.27 -3.84
C THR A 79 -10.04 1.21 -3.80
N VAL A 80 -9.76 1.72 -2.60
CA VAL A 80 -9.21 3.05 -2.35
C VAL A 80 -7.79 2.90 -1.86
N VAL A 81 -6.84 3.58 -2.52
CA VAL A 81 -5.42 3.62 -2.20
C VAL A 81 -5.08 5.03 -1.73
N ILE A 82 -4.48 5.17 -0.54
CA ILE A 82 -4.06 6.46 0.00
C ILE A 82 -2.55 6.45 0.26
N TYR A 83 -1.85 7.39 -0.34
CA TYR A 83 -0.44 7.67 -0.07
C TYR A 83 -0.32 9.13 0.34
N SER A 84 -0.17 9.37 1.64
CA SER A 84 -0.23 10.71 2.22
C SER A 84 0.48 10.76 3.56
N ASP A 85 0.60 11.97 4.14
CA ASP A 85 0.87 12.09 5.56
C ASP A 85 -0.29 11.55 6.39
N GLY A 86 0.02 11.15 7.61
CA GLY A 86 -0.88 10.62 8.62
C GLY A 86 -1.26 11.62 9.70
N GLY A 87 -1.65 11.11 10.86
CA GLY A 87 -2.09 11.88 12.00
C GLY A 87 -3.27 12.79 11.68
N GLY A 88 -3.36 13.94 12.31
CA GLY A 88 -4.43 14.91 12.10
C GLY A 88 -4.51 15.47 10.67
N GLY A 89 -3.43 15.40 9.89
CA GLY A 89 -3.36 15.80 8.48
C GLY A 89 -3.84 14.77 7.48
N HIS A 90 -4.12 13.55 7.92
CA HIS A 90 -4.54 12.46 7.04
C HIS A 90 -5.80 12.83 6.23
N PRO A 91 -5.80 12.71 4.88
CA PRO A 91 -6.93 13.15 4.05
C PRO A 91 -8.25 12.47 4.39
N ALA A 92 -8.25 11.20 4.80
CA ALA A 92 -9.45 10.48 5.19
C ALA A 92 -10.09 10.99 6.50
N LEU A 93 -9.35 11.72 7.33
CA LEU A 93 -9.84 12.21 8.62
C LEU A 93 -10.47 13.62 8.54
N GLN A 94 -10.44 14.26 7.37
CA GLN A 94 -10.98 15.60 7.21
C GLN A 94 -12.50 15.59 7.05
N GLY A 95 -13.19 16.49 7.76
CA GLY A 95 -14.65 16.61 7.68
C GLY A 95 -15.36 15.27 7.94
N ASP A 96 -16.23 14.89 7.01
CA ASP A 96 -17.05 13.66 7.04
C ASP A 96 -16.47 12.50 6.19
N ARG A 97 -15.25 12.66 5.67
CA ARG A 97 -14.61 11.70 4.76
C ARG A 97 -14.49 10.28 5.33
N LEU A 98 -14.24 10.18 6.64
CA LEU A 98 -14.20 8.88 7.33
C LEU A 98 -15.54 8.14 7.21
N GLN A 99 -16.65 8.87 7.35
CA GLN A 99 -18.01 8.31 7.20
C GLN A 99 -18.30 7.92 5.75
N GLN A 100 -17.82 8.71 4.78
CA GLN A 100 -17.90 8.38 3.35
C GLN A 100 -17.19 7.08 3.06
N LEU A 101 -15.95 6.91 3.56
CA LEU A 101 -15.18 5.66 3.41
C LEU A 101 -15.86 4.49 4.13
N ASP A 102 -16.36 4.68 5.34
CA ASP A 102 -17.02 3.61 6.10
C ASP A 102 -18.20 2.99 5.34
N LYS A 103 -18.98 3.82 4.66
CA LYS A 103 -20.03 3.36 3.77
C LYS A 103 -19.50 2.42 2.67
N GLU A 104 -18.38 2.79 2.06
CA GLU A 104 -17.79 1.99 0.98
C GLU A 104 -17.11 0.73 1.52
N MET A 105 -16.49 0.80 2.69
CA MET A 105 -15.91 -0.37 3.36
C MET A 105 -16.98 -1.40 3.73
N LYS A 106 -18.16 -0.94 4.19
CA LYS A 106 -19.33 -1.82 4.43
C LYS A 106 -19.87 -2.46 3.15
N ARG A 107 -19.74 -1.80 2.02
CA ARG A 107 -20.07 -2.37 0.69
C ARG A 107 -19.06 -3.45 0.25
N GLY A 108 -17.91 -3.56 0.91
CA GLY A 108 -16.84 -4.50 0.57
C GLY A 108 -15.75 -3.94 -0.33
N CYS A 109 -15.69 -2.61 -0.51
CA CYS A 109 -14.58 -1.90 -1.16
C CYS A 109 -13.27 -2.18 -0.45
N GLY A 110 -12.16 -2.34 -1.17
CA GLY A 110 -10.82 -2.49 -0.63
C GLY A 110 -10.30 -1.19 -0.02
N PHE A 111 -9.38 -1.29 0.95
CA PHE A 111 -8.71 -0.14 1.54
C PHE A 111 -7.21 -0.41 1.68
N LEU A 112 -6.39 0.48 1.12
CA LEU A 112 -4.94 0.34 1.12
C LEU A 112 -4.28 1.67 1.47
N THR A 113 -3.35 1.64 2.43
CA THR A 113 -2.57 2.83 2.81
C THR A 113 -1.08 2.57 2.71
N LEU A 114 -0.35 3.60 2.25
CA LEU A 114 1.08 3.56 2.03
C LEU A 114 1.78 4.56 2.95
N HIS A 115 2.84 4.10 3.57
CA HIS A 115 3.75 4.83 4.43
C HIS A 115 3.02 5.52 5.61
N TYR A 116 3.15 6.80 5.77
CA TYR A 116 2.57 7.54 6.90
C TYR A 116 1.03 7.54 6.89
N ALA A 117 0.40 7.25 5.74
CA ALA A 117 -1.04 7.06 5.68
C ALA A 117 -1.55 5.83 6.47
N VAL A 118 -0.68 4.99 7.06
CA VAL A 118 -1.09 3.94 8.00
C VAL A 118 -1.44 4.50 9.40
N GLU A 119 -1.19 5.79 9.65
CA GLU A 119 -1.39 6.45 10.95
C GLU A 119 -2.64 7.34 10.96
N PRO A 120 -3.76 6.89 11.50
CA PRO A 120 -4.87 7.74 11.93
C PRO A 120 -4.55 8.42 13.27
N THR A 121 -5.43 9.29 13.79
CA THR A 121 -5.34 9.67 15.20
C THR A 121 -6.08 8.67 16.08
N ILE A 122 -5.73 8.62 17.37
CA ILE A 122 -6.41 7.71 18.32
C ILE A 122 -7.90 8.04 18.40
N GLU A 123 -8.23 9.34 18.42
CA GLU A 123 -9.60 9.84 18.59
C GLU A 123 -10.45 9.69 17.33
N LYS A 124 -9.79 9.62 16.15
CA LYS A 124 -10.47 9.57 14.85
C LYS A 124 -9.74 8.65 13.88
N GLY A 125 -10.40 7.61 13.42
CA GLY A 125 -9.91 6.70 12.40
C GLY A 125 -9.16 5.46 12.93
N ASN A 126 -8.66 5.45 14.17
CA ASN A 126 -7.93 4.29 14.71
C ASN A 126 -8.78 3.01 14.65
N LYS A 127 -10.00 3.06 15.17
CA LYS A 127 -10.93 1.94 15.13
C LYS A 127 -11.26 1.52 13.70
N GLU A 128 -11.60 2.49 12.86
CA GLU A 128 -11.95 2.24 11.46
C GLU A 128 -10.79 1.61 10.69
N PHE A 129 -9.55 2.08 10.86
CA PHE A 129 -8.39 1.52 10.17
C PHE A 129 -8.08 0.10 10.63
N ILE A 130 -8.20 -0.19 11.94
CA ILE A 130 -8.10 -1.55 12.46
C ILE A 130 -9.21 -2.43 11.86
N ASP A 131 -10.45 -1.93 11.76
CA ASP A 131 -11.57 -2.67 11.16
C ASP A 131 -11.39 -2.86 9.65
N TRP A 132 -10.85 -1.86 8.93
CA TRP A 132 -10.78 -1.89 7.45
C TRP A 132 -9.56 -2.62 6.91
N MET A 133 -8.39 -2.40 7.53
CA MET A 133 -7.12 -2.99 7.06
C MET A 133 -6.38 -3.84 8.10
N GLY A 134 -7.04 -4.16 9.22
CA GLY A 134 -6.52 -5.12 10.19
C GLY A 134 -5.52 -4.58 11.19
N GLY A 135 -4.98 -3.39 10.98
CA GLY A 135 -3.98 -2.76 11.85
C GLY A 135 -3.67 -1.34 11.41
N CYS A 136 -3.08 -0.55 12.28
CA CYS A 136 -2.63 0.81 11.99
C CYS A 136 -1.50 1.22 12.94
N PHE A 137 -0.84 2.32 12.62
CA PHE A 137 0.08 2.98 13.53
C PHE A 137 -0.70 3.68 14.66
N GLU A 138 -0.19 3.60 15.88
CA GLU A 138 -0.76 4.31 17.03
C GLU A 138 0.37 5.05 17.76
N ILE A 139 0.22 6.37 17.93
CA ILE A 139 1.19 7.17 18.66
C ILE A 139 1.38 6.64 20.09
N ASN A 140 2.57 6.79 20.66
CA ASN A 140 2.98 6.23 21.95
C ASN A 140 3.02 4.69 22.01
N TRP A 141 2.78 4.01 20.89
CA TRP A 141 2.84 2.54 20.77
C TRP A 141 3.73 2.10 19.63
N SER A 142 3.41 2.47 18.40
CA SER A 142 4.19 2.17 17.20
C SER A 142 5.39 3.11 17.06
N VAL A 143 6.39 2.73 16.26
CA VAL A 143 7.63 3.51 16.06
C VAL A 143 7.99 3.64 14.59
N ASN A 144 8.73 4.71 14.26
CA ASN A 144 9.10 5.08 12.90
C ASN A 144 10.62 5.31 12.72
N PRO A 145 11.47 4.33 13.02
CA PRO A 145 12.90 4.47 12.76
C PRO A 145 13.24 4.24 11.29
N HIS A 146 14.36 4.83 10.84
CA HIS A 146 15.00 4.44 9.59
C HIS A 146 15.88 3.21 9.84
N TRP A 147 15.74 2.17 8.99
CA TRP A 147 16.56 0.99 9.09
C TRP A 147 16.56 0.15 7.81
N ASP A 148 17.60 -0.70 7.68
CA ASP A 148 17.72 -1.64 6.57
C ASP A 148 16.93 -2.91 6.92
N ALA A 149 15.81 -3.14 6.23
CA ALA A 149 15.05 -4.37 6.33
C ALA A 149 15.45 -5.34 5.22
N ASN A 150 15.50 -6.63 5.54
CA ASN A 150 15.89 -7.70 4.63
C ASN A 150 14.79 -8.76 4.55
N PHE A 151 13.92 -8.63 3.59
CA PHE A 151 12.77 -9.51 3.41
C PHE A 151 13.17 -10.78 2.65
N LYS A 152 13.31 -11.88 3.37
CA LYS A 152 13.78 -13.17 2.84
C LYS A 152 12.66 -14.17 2.59
N GLU A 153 11.58 -14.05 3.35
CA GLU A 153 10.49 -15.02 3.39
C GLU A 153 9.15 -14.30 3.19
N PHE A 154 8.29 -14.91 2.38
CA PHE A 154 6.96 -14.38 2.09
C PHE A 154 5.92 -15.47 2.32
N PRO A 155 4.72 -15.14 2.84
CA PRO A 155 3.64 -16.10 2.98
C PRO A 155 3.13 -16.55 1.60
N ALA A 156 2.52 -17.73 1.56
CA ALA A 156 1.75 -18.17 0.40
C ALA A 156 0.47 -17.33 0.27
N HIS A 157 0.60 -16.15 -0.32
CA HIS A 157 -0.47 -15.16 -0.48
C HIS A 157 -0.40 -14.51 -1.85
N PRO A 158 -1.52 -14.16 -2.52
CA PRO A 158 -1.49 -13.52 -3.84
C PRO A 158 -0.61 -12.27 -3.91
N ILE A 159 -0.56 -11.48 -2.85
CA ILE A 159 0.30 -10.27 -2.76
C ILE A 159 1.78 -10.63 -2.91
N SER A 160 2.20 -11.81 -2.48
CA SER A 160 3.58 -12.28 -2.58
C SER A 160 3.92 -12.92 -3.94
N SER A 161 2.96 -13.02 -4.87
CA SER A 161 3.18 -13.64 -6.18
C SER A 161 4.33 -12.99 -6.93
N GLY A 162 5.33 -13.79 -7.32
CA GLY A 162 6.48 -13.34 -8.10
C GLY A 162 7.46 -12.41 -7.39
N VAL A 163 7.22 -12.09 -6.11
CA VAL A 163 8.13 -11.25 -5.30
C VAL A 163 9.33 -12.09 -4.87
N LYS A 164 10.53 -11.59 -5.11
CA LYS A 164 11.80 -12.21 -4.72
C LYS A 164 12.35 -11.57 -3.46
N PRO A 165 13.22 -12.25 -2.70
CA PRO A 165 13.92 -11.65 -1.56
C PRO A 165 14.65 -10.37 -1.96
N PHE A 166 14.51 -9.34 -1.13
CA PHE A 166 15.17 -8.05 -1.32
C PHE A 166 15.46 -7.37 0.02
N ALA A 167 16.43 -6.45 0.00
CA ALA A 167 16.73 -5.58 1.13
C ALA A 167 16.59 -4.13 0.69
N THR A 168 16.11 -3.28 1.60
CA THR A 168 15.98 -1.85 1.33
C THR A 168 15.99 -1.05 2.62
N ASN A 169 16.59 0.14 2.57
CA ASN A 169 16.49 1.13 3.64
C ASN A 169 15.22 1.95 3.42
N ASP A 170 14.46 2.12 4.50
CA ASP A 170 13.32 3.02 4.50
C ASP A 170 13.02 3.46 5.96
N GLU A 171 12.10 4.38 6.14
CA GLU A 171 11.50 4.66 7.44
C GLU A 171 10.42 3.59 7.71
N TRP A 172 10.87 2.37 7.95
CA TRP A 172 9.99 1.23 8.18
C TRP A 172 9.32 1.33 9.54
N TYR A 173 8.05 1.76 9.59
CA TYR A 173 7.27 1.78 10.81
C TYR A 173 6.96 0.36 11.26
N PHE A 174 7.00 0.14 12.56
CA PHE A 174 6.68 -1.17 13.10
C PHE A 174 5.99 -1.10 14.47
N TYR A 175 5.69 -2.28 15.05
CA TYR A 175 4.94 -2.44 16.28
C TYR A 175 3.53 -1.85 16.16
N MET A 176 2.85 -2.19 15.05
CA MET A 176 1.50 -1.72 14.76
C MET A 176 0.46 -2.19 15.77
N ARG A 177 -0.63 -1.46 15.92
CA ARG A 177 -1.85 -1.97 16.53
C ARG A 177 -2.59 -2.84 15.53
N PHE A 178 -2.68 -4.12 15.83
CA PHE A 178 -3.46 -5.06 15.04
C PHE A 178 -4.76 -5.44 15.72
N ARG A 179 -5.68 -6.01 14.97
CA ARG A 179 -6.86 -6.69 15.51
C ARG A 179 -6.43 -7.70 16.56
N LYS A 180 -7.26 -7.87 17.59
CA LYS A 180 -7.01 -8.83 18.67
C LYS A 180 -6.72 -10.23 18.07
N GLY A 181 -5.59 -10.80 18.45
CA GLY A 181 -5.16 -12.12 17.97
C GLY A 181 -4.90 -12.18 16.46
N MET A 182 -4.62 -11.06 15.79
CA MET A 182 -4.36 -11.00 14.34
C MET A 182 -5.52 -11.58 13.50
N GLN A 183 -6.77 -11.52 13.99
CA GLN A 183 -7.92 -12.11 13.31
C GLN A 183 -8.09 -11.57 11.88
N GLY A 184 -8.00 -12.46 10.88
CA GLY A 184 -8.08 -12.12 9.46
C GLY A 184 -6.93 -11.26 8.96
N VAL A 185 -5.80 -11.18 9.69
CA VAL A 185 -4.58 -10.44 9.32
C VAL A 185 -3.46 -11.41 8.98
N THR A 186 -2.86 -11.22 7.82
CA THR A 186 -1.70 -11.98 7.36
C THR A 186 -0.50 -11.03 7.22
N PRO A 187 0.57 -11.18 8.02
CA PRO A 187 1.81 -10.46 7.79
C PRO A 187 2.38 -10.80 6.40
N ILE A 188 2.68 -9.79 5.61
CA ILE A 188 3.23 -9.96 4.25
C ILE A 188 4.74 -9.69 4.24
N HIS A 189 5.19 -8.60 4.87
CA HIS A 189 6.60 -8.30 5.09
C HIS A 189 6.90 -8.22 6.58
N SER A 190 7.90 -8.96 6.99
CA SER A 190 8.36 -8.96 8.38
C SER A 190 9.87 -9.15 8.41
N ASP A 191 10.53 -8.43 9.32
CA ASP A 191 11.93 -8.63 9.62
C ASP A 191 12.22 -8.32 11.10
N VAL A 192 13.39 -8.70 11.59
CA VAL A 192 13.85 -8.41 12.94
C VAL A 192 14.53 -7.03 12.94
N ALA A 193 13.89 -6.07 13.58
CA ALA A 193 14.44 -4.73 13.69
C ALA A 193 15.75 -4.74 14.51
N PRO A 194 16.83 -4.07 14.07
CA PRO A 194 18.08 -3.99 14.81
C PRO A 194 17.93 -3.13 16.06
N ASP A 195 18.76 -3.38 17.09
CA ASP A 195 18.72 -2.63 18.36
C ASP A 195 18.90 -1.12 18.17
N SER A 196 19.63 -0.69 17.12
CA SER A 196 19.83 0.71 16.78
C SER A 196 18.52 1.46 16.49
N THR A 197 17.43 0.78 16.12
CA THR A 197 16.11 1.38 15.93
C THR A 197 15.54 1.97 17.22
N MET A 198 16.04 1.55 18.36
CA MET A 198 15.63 2.00 19.70
C MET A 198 16.60 3.05 20.31
N SER A 199 17.42 3.73 19.49
CA SER A 199 18.39 4.73 19.95
C SER A 199 17.75 6.03 20.42
N ARG A 200 16.55 6.38 19.94
CA ARG A 200 15.79 7.55 20.38
C ARG A 200 15.16 7.30 21.76
N PRO A 201 14.99 8.34 22.62
CA PRO A 201 14.23 8.19 23.88
C PRO A 201 12.76 7.85 23.59
N ASP A 202 12.04 7.41 24.62
CA ASP A 202 10.60 7.16 24.51
C ASP A 202 9.85 8.42 24.12
N GLY A 203 8.81 8.25 23.28
CA GLY A 203 8.04 9.36 22.72
C GLY A 203 7.00 8.88 21.72
N HIS A 204 6.27 9.85 21.17
CA HIS A 204 5.09 9.59 20.32
C HIS A 204 5.35 8.61 19.17
N HIS A 205 6.55 8.64 18.55
CA HIS A 205 6.93 7.83 17.39
C HIS A 205 8.27 7.10 17.60
N SER A 206 8.85 7.13 18.80
CA SER A 206 10.26 6.77 18.98
C SER A 206 10.53 5.63 19.94
N GLY A 207 9.58 5.26 20.77
CA GLY A 207 9.75 4.14 21.69
C GLY A 207 8.78 4.15 22.87
N ASN A 208 8.69 2.99 23.48
CA ASN A 208 8.03 2.71 24.75
C ASN A 208 8.57 1.38 25.30
N PRO A 209 8.33 1.05 26.59
CA PRO A 209 8.86 -0.17 27.17
C PRO A 209 8.49 -1.46 26.40
N ALA A 210 7.28 -1.53 25.84
CA ALA A 210 6.80 -2.75 25.18
C ALA A 210 7.54 -2.99 23.84
N VAL A 211 7.68 -1.96 22.98
CA VAL A 211 8.39 -2.12 21.70
C VAL A 211 9.89 -2.38 21.94
N ARG A 212 10.49 -1.79 22.99
CA ARG A 212 11.89 -2.06 23.35
C ARG A 212 12.10 -3.51 23.76
N GLU A 213 11.18 -4.07 24.54
CA GLU A 213 11.20 -5.47 24.90
C GLU A 213 11.06 -6.38 23.67
N SER A 214 10.13 -6.06 22.76
CA SER A 214 9.96 -6.80 21.50
C SER A 214 11.23 -6.80 20.64
N VAL A 215 11.89 -5.64 20.47
CA VAL A 215 13.15 -5.54 19.71
C VAL A 215 14.29 -6.32 20.41
N LYS A 216 14.42 -6.20 21.72
CA LYS A 216 15.39 -6.95 22.53
C LYS A 216 15.21 -8.46 22.39
N ASN A 217 13.98 -8.93 22.35
CA ASN A 217 13.63 -10.33 22.17
C ASN A 217 13.76 -10.81 20.71
N LYS A 218 14.17 -9.92 19.78
CA LYS A 218 14.33 -10.23 18.35
C LYS A 218 13.03 -10.72 17.70
N GLU A 219 11.91 -10.22 18.16
CA GLU A 219 10.62 -10.52 17.56
C GLU A 219 10.52 -9.92 16.16
N LYS A 220 9.93 -10.67 15.20
CA LYS A 220 9.69 -10.17 13.84
C LYS A 220 8.70 -9.01 13.89
N GLN A 221 9.06 -7.89 13.30
CA GLN A 221 8.24 -6.71 13.16
C GLN A 221 7.52 -6.74 11.79
N HIS A 222 6.21 -6.54 11.79
CA HIS A 222 5.39 -6.58 10.59
C HIS A 222 5.30 -5.17 10.00
N VAL A 223 5.86 -4.96 8.82
CA VAL A 223 5.92 -3.67 8.11
C VAL A 223 5.00 -3.61 6.89
N ALA A 224 4.46 -4.76 6.46
CA ALA A 224 3.35 -4.84 5.53
C ALA A 224 2.44 -6.01 5.91
N TRP A 225 1.14 -5.82 5.78
CA TRP A 225 0.13 -6.81 6.14
C TRP A 225 -1.11 -6.73 5.26
N ALA A 226 -1.72 -7.86 5.02
CA ALA A 226 -3.02 -8.00 4.38
C ALA A 226 -4.09 -8.29 5.43
N ALA A 227 -5.30 -7.85 5.19
CA ALA A 227 -6.43 -8.16 6.07
C ALA A 227 -7.69 -8.49 5.27
N GLU A 228 -8.44 -9.44 5.74
CA GLU A 228 -9.77 -9.77 5.24
C GLU A 228 -10.83 -9.37 6.28
N ARG A 229 -11.96 -8.84 5.79
CA ARG A 229 -13.13 -8.50 6.62
C ARG A 229 -14.21 -9.55 6.45
N GLU A 230 -15.00 -9.78 7.49
CA GLU A 230 -16.12 -10.75 7.44
C GLU A 230 -17.09 -10.48 6.29
N GLY A 231 -17.35 -9.21 5.97
CA GLY A 231 -18.15 -8.79 4.80
C GLY A 231 -17.45 -8.93 3.44
N GLY A 232 -16.29 -9.62 3.38
CA GLY A 232 -15.55 -9.91 2.14
C GLY A 232 -14.75 -8.73 1.59
N GLY A 233 -14.64 -7.60 2.30
CA GLY A 233 -13.72 -6.53 1.96
C GLY A 233 -12.28 -6.92 2.30
N ARG A 234 -11.29 -6.28 1.66
CA ARG A 234 -9.87 -6.52 1.85
C ARG A 234 -9.14 -5.24 2.20
N GLY A 235 -8.14 -5.34 3.06
CA GLY A 235 -7.30 -4.22 3.45
C GLY A 235 -5.83 -4.54 3.33
N PHE A 236 -4.99 -3.52 3.17
CA PHE A 236 -3.55 -3.67 3.15
C PHE A 236 -2.87 -2.43 3.71
N GLY A 237 -1.93 -2.62 4.62
CA GLY A 237 -1.04 -1.59 5.12
C GLY A 237 0.41 -1.86 4.71
N PHE A 238 1.11 -0.82 4.29
CA PHE A 238 2.52 -0.88 3.89
C PHE A 238 3.25 0.33 4.46
N THR A 239 4.26 0.12 5.29
CA THR A 239 4.91 1.21 6.03
C THR A 239 6.13 1.81 5.32
N GLY A 240 6.63 1.17 4.27
CA GLY A 240 7.68 1.74 3.41
C GLY A 240 7.16 2.83 2.49
N GLY A 241 8.06 3.50 1.79
CA GLY A 241 7.75 4.58 0.86
C GLY A 241 8.01 5.99 1.40
N HIS A 242 8.76 6.12 2.51
CA HIS A 242 9.32 7.40 2.92
C HIS A 242 10.20 7.97 1.82
N PHE A 243 11.11 7.12 1.33
CA PHE A 243 11.99 7.50 0.23
C PHE A 243 11.37 7.10 -1.11
N HIS A 244 11.17 8.08 -1.99
CA HIS A 244 10.66 7.83 -3.34
C HIS A 244 11.54 6.84 -4.11
N GLN A 245 12.86 6.88 -3.88
CA GLN A 245 13.83 5.96 -4.48
C GLN A 245 13.52 4.48 -4.20
N GLY A 246 12.82 4.17 -3.10
CA GLY A 246 12.36 2.81 -2.80
C GLY A 246 11.50 2.19 -3.91
N TRP A 247 10.76 3.01 -4.66
CA TRP A 247 9.95 2.55 -5.79
C TRP A 247 10.76 2.05 -6.99
N ALA A 248 12.08 2.33 -7.06
CA ALA A 248 12.97 1.74 -8.06
C ALA A 248 13.19 0.24 -7.84
N ASN A 249 13.04 -0.25 -6.60
CA ASN A 249 13.12 -1.69 -6.30
C ASN A 249 11.92 -2.43 -6.91
N ASN A 250 12.20 -3.35 -7.83
CA ASN A 250 11.16 -4.07 -8.58
C ASN A 250 10.28 -4.94 -7.68
N ASP A 251 10.86 -5.58 -6.67
CA ASP A 251 10.12 -6.51 -5.80
C ASP A 251 9.28 -5.76 -4.77
N GLN A 252 9.77 -4.65 -4.20
CA GLN A 252 8.97 -3.75 -3.38
C GLN A 252 7.77 -3.19 -4.16
N ARG A 253 8.02 -2.71 -5.38
CA ARG A 253 6.97 -2.17 -6.25
C ARG A 253 5.97 -3.25 -6.64
N LYS A 254 6.43 -4.42 -7.08
CA LYS A 254 5.59 -5.58 -7.44
C LYS A 254 4.64 -5.96 -6.30
N LEU A 255 5.14 -6.03 -5.07
CA LEU A 255 4.33 -6.35 -3.90
C LEU A 255 3.17 -5.35 -3.73
N VAL A 256 3.44 -4.06 -3.82
CA VAL A 256 2.40 -3.02 -3.67
C VAL A 256 1.40 -3.07 -4.83
N LEU A 257 1.85 -3.29 -6.07
CA LEU A 257 0.96 -3.46 -7.23
C LEU A 257 0.06 -4.69 -7.09
N ASN A 258 0.62 -5.82 -6.63
CA ASN A 258 -0.15 -7.02 -6.31
C ASN A 258 -1.20 -6.74 -5.22
N ALA A 259 -0.83 -5.97 -4.19
CA ALA A 259 -1.74 -5.62 -3.10
C ALA A 259 -2.91 -4.74 -3.58
N ILE A 260 -2.66 -3.82 -4.51
CA ILE A 260 -3.71 -3.00 -5.13
C ILE A 260 -4.70 -3.90 -5.90
N LEU A 261 -4.21 -4.83 -6.73
CA LEU A 261 -5.08 -5.77 -7.43
C LEU A 261 -5.86 -6.65 -6.44
N TRP A 262 -5.16 -7.21 -5.45
CA TRP A 262 -5.78 -8.09 -4.47
C TRP A 262 -6.87 -7.38 -3.65
N THR A 263 -6.64 -6.15 -3.21
CA THR A 263 -7.64 -5.38 -2.46
C THR A 263 -8.86 -5.03 -3.32
N ALA A 264 -8.67 -4.81 -4.62
CA ALA A 264 -9.74 -4.62 -5.60
C ALA A 264 -10.47 -5.92 -5.98
N LYS A 265 -10.03 -7.08 -5.48
CA LYS A 265 -10.50 -8.41 -5.90
C LYS A 265 -10.29 -8.69 -7.40
N ALA A 266 -9.31 -8.01 -8.01
CA ALA A 266 -8.79 -8.39 -9.30
C ALA A 266 -7.86 -9.61 -9.16
N GLU A 267 -7.72 -10.38 -10.23
CA GLU A 267 -6.76 -11.46 -10.29
C GLU A 267 -5.33 -10.92 -10.25
N VAL A 268 -4.52 -11.41 -9.32
CA VAL A 268 -3.08 -11.15 -9.29
C VAL A 268 -2.39 -12.18 -10.19
N PRO A 269 -1.60 -11.75 -11.19
CA PRO A 269 -0.87 -12.70 -12.05
C PRO A 269 0.03 -13.62 -11.23
N THR A 270 0.23 -14.88 -11.68
CA THR A 270 1.07 -15.87 -11.00
C THR A 270 2.51 -15.36 -10.77
N GLY A 271 3.07 -14.60 -11.73
CA GLY A 271 4.39 -13.94 -11.61
C GLY A 271 4.34 -12.58 -10.91
N GLY A 272 3.17 -12.14 -10.41
CA GLY A 272 2.93 -10.79 -9.94
C GLY A 272 2.77 -9.78 -11.08
N VAL A 273 2.50 -8.53 -10.73
CA VAL A 273 2.39 -7.42 -11.70
C VAL A 273 3.78 -7.01 -12.16
N GLU A 274 4.08 -7.23 -13.42
CA GLU A 274 5.34 -6.81 -14.02
C GLU A 274 5.28 -5.34 -14.44
N SER A 275 6.37 -4.60 -14.16
CA SER A 275 6.50 -3.20 -14.54
C SER A 275 7.95 -2.81 -14.68
N THR A 276 8.22 -1.84 -15.55
CA THR A 276 9.55 -1.25 -15.75
C THR A 276 9.52 0.22 -15.37
N VAL A 277 10.49 0.64 -14.58
CA VAL A 277 10.70 2.03 -14.17
C VAL A 277 12.07 2.47 -14.59
N THR A 278 12.17 3.60 -15.27
CA THR A 278 13.41 4.24 -15.72
C THR A 278 13.83 5.34 -14.74
N GLU A 279 15.08 5.81 -14.87
CA GLU A 279 15.55 6.99 -14.11
C GLU A 279 14.68 8.22 -14.38
N ALA A 280 14.22 8.41 -15.62
CA ALA A 280 13.31 9.50 -15.97
C ALA A 280 11.95 9.39 -15.24
N ASP A 281 11.46 8.18 -15.03
CA ASP A 281 10.23 7.95 -14.27
C ASP A 281 10.40 8.29 -12.79
N MET A 282 11.59 8.02 -12.24
CA MET A 282 11.88 8.30 -10.82
C MET A 282 12.01 9.79 -10.50
N VAL A 283 12.28 10.64 -11.50
CA VAL A 283 12.34 12.09 -11.31
C VAL A 283 11.11 12.81 -11.86
N ALA A 284 10.20 12.08 -12.50
CA ALA A 284 8.96 12.66 -13.01
C ALA A 284 7.98 12.96 -11.88
N ASN A 285 7.27 14.10 -11.99
CA ASN A 285 6.19 14.50 -11.09
C ASN A 285 6.59 14.65 -9.60
N LEU A 286 7.88 14.80 -9.30
CA LEU A 286 8.33 15.09 -7.94
C LEU A 286 7.65 16.35 -7.41
N ASP A 287 7.31 16.32 -6.13
CA ASP A 287 6.62 17.43 -5.47
C ASP A 287 7.49 18.67 -5.34
N LEU A 288 6.90 19.84 -5.56
CA LEU A 288 7.50 21.09 -5.13
C LEU A 288 7.46 21.16 -3.61
N LYS A 289 8.63 21.02 -2.97
CA LYS A 289 8.72 21.01 -1.52
C LYS A 289 8.66 22.39 -0.91
N PRO A 290 8.08 22.56 0.29
CA PRO A 290 8.04 23.85 0.97
C PRO A 290 9.44 24.49 1.08
N GLY A 291 9.59 25.72 0.66
CA GLY A 291 10.86 26.47 0.70
C GLY A 291 11.84 26.20 -0.43
N GLN A 292 11.48 25.39 -1.42
CA GLN A 292 12.30 25.16 -2.62
C GLN A 292 11.74 25.92 -3.83
N GLY A 293 12.66 26.52 -4.60
CA GLY A 293 12.35 27.00 -5.96
C GLY A 293 12.10 25.81 -6.90
N LEU A 294 11.51 26.08 -8.06
CA LEU A 294 11.33 25.08 -9.13
C LEU A 294 12.66 24.38 -9.41
N PRO A 295 12.67 23.04 -9.55
CA PRO A 295 13.86 22.33 -9.97
C PRO A 295 14.35 22.91 -11.32
N GLU A 296 15.65 23.17 -11.45
CA GLU A 296 16.22 23.59 -12.73
C GLU A 296 15.91 22.49 -13.76
N LYS A 297 15.36 22.90 -14.90
CA LYS A 297 15.18 21.98 -16.03
C LYS A 297 16.54 21.38 -16.40
N PRO A 298 16.62 20.07 -16.69
CA PRO A 298 17.85 19.47 -17.17
C PRO A 298 18.39 20.29 -18.34
N LYS A 299 19.65 20.73 -18.24
CA LYS A 299 20.33 21.39 -19.36
C LYS A 299 20.35 20.41 -20.51
N LYS A 300 19.84 20.85 -21.67
CA LYS A 300 19.82 20.07 -22.92
C LYS A 300 21.23 19.76 -23.42
#